data_602282db4523fa30e62825a16cea95fc
#
_entry.id   602282db4523fa30e62825a16cea95fc
#
_cell.length_a   1.000
_cell.length_b   1.000
_cell.length_c   1.000
_cell.angle_alpha   90.00
_cell.angle_beta   90.00
_cell.angle_gamma   90.00
#
_symmetry.space_group_name_H-M   'P 1'
#
loop_
_entity.id
_entity.type
_entity.pdbx_description
1 polymer ?
#
loop_
_entity_poly.entity_id
_entity_poly.type
_entity_poly.pdbx_seq_one_letter_code
_entity_poly.pdbx_strand_id
1 'polypeptide(L)'
;GTWMFMSALDWPLIPSILGMVAIQFIVAILIYKGMIKKYMYTEDVLLTALLLVALIVEQAANYFYPIQAGVYLDTTLMDGTFQIGEVVIPKQLMISALIGLAMTGAFVFFFVKTKTGMAIRALSQDIYSSKIVGINVETLYAVTMMIVLLPVIIGMLLVAPVLEVSPIMGWTYMNTAILVAVLGGLGNIKGTIMASFLIGFTHAIACNVIGEPRFMTLSALILVMVVLVVRPQGLA
;
A
#
# COMPACT_ATOMS: atom_id res chain seq x y z
N GLY A 1 0.06 -13.07 8.36
CA GLY A 1 0.28 -12.59 9.72
C GLY A 1 -0.91 -12.82 10.63
N THR A 2 -1.99 -12.01 10.49
CA THR A 2 -3.21 -12.12 11.33
C THR A 2 -3.79 -13.55 11.31
N TRP A 3 -3.91 -14.13 10.12
CA TRP A 3 -4.35 -15.52 9.96
C TRP A 3 -3.49 -16.52 10.74
N MET A 4 -2.17 -16.30 10.79
CA MET A 4 -1.27 -17.17 11.56
C MET A 4 -1.58 -17.15 13.06
N PHE A 5 -1.80 -15.97 13.64
CA PHE A 5 -2.15 -15.86 15.04
C PHE A 5 -3.49 -16.51 15.36
N MET A 6 -4.43 -16.43 14.41
CA MET A 6 -5.74 -17.08 14.56
C MET A 6 -5.64 -18.61 14.41
N SER A 7 -4.89 -19.09 13.41
CA SER A 7 -4.85 -20.54 13.11
C SER A 7 -3.81 -21.33 13.89
N ALA A 8 -2.66 -20.74 14.24
CA ALA A 8 -1.60 -21.43 14.94
C ALA A 8 -1.61 -21.24 16.47
N LEU A 9 -2.16 -20.11 16.94
CA LEU A 9 -2.21 -19.76 18.35
C LEU A 9 -3.65 -19.70 18.91
N ASP A 10 -4.67 -19.98 18.08
CA ASP A 10 -6.10 -19.89 18.43
C ASP A 10 -6.49 -18.56 19.09
N TRP A 11 -5.82 -17.48 18.67
CA TRP A 11 -6.10 -16.16 19.21
C TRP A 11 -7.38 -15.59 18.61
N PRO A 12 -8.20 -14.87 19.40
CA PRO A 12 -9.32 -14.09 18.89
C PRO A 12 -8.84 -13.03 17.87
N LEU A 13 -9.73 -12.57 17.01
CA LEU A 13 -9.43 -11.62 15.94
C LEU A 13 -8.70 -10.35 16.43
N ILE A 14 -9.22 -9.70 17.47
CA ILE A 14 -8.67 -8.43 17.95
C ILE A 14 -7.24 -8.57 18.46
N PRO A 15 -6.89 -9.52 19.37
CA PRO A 15 -5.51 -9.76 19.74
C PRO A 15 -4.61 -10.13 18.57
N SER A 16 -5.10 -10.89 17.60
CA SER A 16 -4.34 -11.28 16.39
C SER A 16 -3.98 -10.06 15.53
N ILE A 17 -4.91 -9.13 15.35
CA ILE A 17 -4.67 -7.86 14.64
C ILE A 17 -3.63 -7.03 15.41
N LEU A 18 -3.81 -6.84 16.72
CA LEU A 18 -2.90 -6.06 17.54
C LEU A 18 -1.49 -6.66 17.57
N GLY A 19 -1.37 -7.98 17.66
CA GLY A 19 -0.09 -8.70 17.60
C GLY A 19 0.61 -8.48 16.25
N MET A 20 -0.12 -8.58 15.15
CA MET A 20 0.42 -8.35 13.83
C MET A 20 0.86 -6.89 13.62
N VAL A 21 0.04 -5.94 14.06
CA VAL A 21 0.38 -4.51 14.02
C VAL A 21 1.66 -4.24 14.83
N ALA A 22 1.78 -4.81 16.04
CA ALA A 22 2.98 -4.68 16.87
C ALA A 22 4.22 -5.22 16.15
N ILE A 23 4.14 -6.39 15.52
CA ILE A 23 5.26 -6.96 14.75
C ILE A 23 5.62 -6.04 13.58
N GLN A 24 4.65 -5.53 12.83
CA GLN A 24 4.93 -4.62 11.72
C GLN A 24 5.63 -3.34 12.18
N PHE A 25 5.24 -2.76 13.32
CA PHE A 25 5.93 -1.61 13.89
C PHE A 25 7.35 -1.96 14.34
N ILE A 26 7.57 -3.12 14.95
CA ILE A 26 8.91 -3.58 15.33
C ILE A 26 9.80 -3.75 14.09
N VAL A 27 9.30 -4.42 13.06
CA VAL A 27 10.01 -4.62 11.80
C VAL A 27 10.32 -3.27 11.14
N ALA A 28 9.38 -2.33 11.13
CA ALA A 28 9.60 -0.98 10.61
C ALA A 28 10.72 -0.24 11.35
N ILE A 29 10.75 -0.33 12.68
CA ILE A 29 11.82 0.28 13.49
C ILE A 29 13.17 -0.38 13.20
N LEU A 30 13.22 -1.70 13.03
CA LEU A 30 14.43 -2.43 12.68
C LEU A 30 14.95 -2.01 11.28
N ILE A 31 14.08 -1.93 10.29
CA ILE A 31 14.43 -1.46 8.94
C ILE A 31 14.90 0.00 8.99
N TYR A 32 14.19 0.86 9.74
CA TYR A 32 14.59 2.25 9.90
C TYR A 32 16.01 2.38 10.47
N LYS A 33 16.28 1.74 11.62
CA LYS A 33 17.58 1.82 12.29
C LYS A 33 18.70 1.13 11.53
N GLY A 34 18.42 -0.03 10.93
CA GLY A 34 19.42 -0.85 10.24
C GLY A 34 19.80 -0.32 8.87
N MET A 35 18.84 0.26 8.15
CA MET A 35 19.04 0.62 6.74
C MET A 35 18.72 2.07 6.43
N ILE A 36 17.52 2.56 6.74
CA ILE A 36 17.09 3.89 6.28
C ILE A 36 18.00 4.97 6.88
N LYS A 37 18.23 4.92 8.18
CA LYS A 37 19.11 5.90 8.86
C LYS A 37 20.52 5.92 8.30
N LYS A 38 21.04 4.78 7.85
CA LYS A 38 22.42 4.66 7.34
C LYS A 38 22.55 5.12 5.88
N TYR A 39 21.55 4.86 5.06
CA TYR A 39 21.59 5.06 3.60
C TYR A 39 20.63 6.14 3.08
N MET A 40 20.02 6.96 3.98
CA MET A 40 19.01 7.97 3.60
C MET A 40 19.55 9.06 2.64
N TYR A 41 20.87 9.23 2.56
CA TYR A 41 21.50 10.19 1.64
C TYR A 41 21.97 9.57 0.32
N THR A 42 21.80 8.26 0.14
CA THR A 42 22.18 7.50 -1.07
C THR A 42 20.97 6.74 -1.57
N GLU A 43 20.16 7.40 -2.41
CA GLU A 43 18.84 6.90 -2.83
C GLU A 43 18.92 5.52 -3.51
N ASP A 44 19.87 5.33 -4.44
CA ASP A 44 20.02 4.08 -5.19
C ASP A 44 20.37 2.89 -4.27
N VAL A 45 21.26 3.12 -3.30
CA VAL A 45 21.64 2.10 -2.32
C VAL A 45 20.48 1.79 -1.40
N LEU A 46 19.75 2.82 -0.96
CA LEU A 46 18.57 2.64 -0.11
C LEU A 46 17.49 1.84 -0.81
N LEU A 47 17.14 2.17 -2.07
CA LEU A 47 16.16 1.45 -2.86
C LEU A 47 16.54 -0.03 -3.03
N THR A 48 17.79 -0.29 -3.42
CA THR A 48 18.29 -1.67 -3.58
C THR A 48 18.25 -2.43 -2.27
N ALA A 49 18.67 -1.82 -1.17
CA ALA A 49 18.66 -2.44 0.14
C ALA A 49 17.25 -2.77 0.62
N LEU A 50 16.28 -1.88 0.42
CA LEU A 50 14.87 -2.12 0.76
C LEU A 50 14.25 -3.23 -0.09
N LEU A 51 14.59 -3.32 -1.38
CA LEU A 51 14.16 -4.43 -2.25
C LEU A 51 14.71 -5.77 -1.77
N LEU A 52 15.99 -5.83 -1.37
CA LEU A 52 16.57 -7.06 -0.81
C LEU A 52 15.89 -7.48 0.50
N VAL A 53 15.56 -6.53 1.38
CA VAL A 53 14.78 -6.83 2.61
C VAL A 53 13.40 -7.36 2.25
N ALA A 54 12.72 -6.77 1.27
CA ALA A 54 11.41 -7.23 0.82
C ALA A 54 11.48 -8.70 0.34
N LEU A 55 12.51 -9.04 -0.45
CA LEU A 55 12.76 -10.42 -0.89
C LEU A 55 13.03 -11.39 0.28
N ILE A 56 13.83 -10.96 1.26
CA ILE A 56 14.12 -11.79 2.44
C ILE A 56 12.84 -12.05 3.23
N VAL A 57 12.02 -11.00 3.46
CA VAL A 57 10.76 -11.12 4.19
C VAL A 57 9.77 -12.03 3.46
N GLU A 58 9.69 -11.90 2.12
CA GLU A 58 8.86 -12.75 1.29
C GLU A 58 9.31 -14.22 1.37
N GLN A 59 10.60 -14.50 1.20
CA GLN A 59 11.11 -15.87 1.28
C GLN A 59 10.95 -16.46 2.68
N ALA A 60 11.14 -15.66 3.72
CA ALA A 60 10.84 -16.08 5.08
C ALA A 60 9.35 -16.41 5.26
N ALA A 61 8.46 -15.56 4.73
CA ALA A 61 7.03 -15.83 4.75
C ALA A 61 6.68 -17.12 3.99
N ASN A 62 7.25 -17.36 2.81
CA ASN A 62 7.05 -18.60 2.05
C ASN A 62 7.57 -19.85 2.79
N TYR A 63 8.65 -19.73 3.55
CA TYR A 63 9.19 -20.83 4.35
C TYR A 63 8.27 -21.18 5.54
N PHE A 64 7.77 -20.17 6.25
CA PHE A 64 6.88 -20.38 7.38
C PHE A 64 5.43 -20.69 6.98
N TYR A 65 5.03 -20.30 5.76
CA TYR A 65 3.69 -20.52 5.20
C TYR A 65 3.80 -21.32 3.89
N PRO A 66 3.97 -22.63 3.96
CA PRO A 66 4.11 -23.47 2.76
C PRO A 66 2.81 -23.58 1.94
N ILE A 67 1.74 -22.95 2.38
CA ILE A 67 0.46 -22.94 1.66
C ILE A 67 0.58 -21.92 0.53
N GLN A 68 0.92 -22.41 -0.67
CA GLN A 68 0.96 -21.61 -1.90
C GLN A 68 -0.44 -21.19 -2.37
N ALA A 69 -1.48 -21.91 -1.97
CA ALA A 69 -2.86 -21.48 -2.10
C ALA A 69 -3.09 -20.36 -1.08
N GLY A 70 -3.57 -19.22 -1.51
CA GLY A 70 -3.83 -18.10 -0.64
C GLY A 70 -4.92 -18.40 0.39
N VAL A 71 -4.95 -17.60 1.42
CA VAL A 71 -5.85 -17.76 2.56
C VAL A 71 -6.80 -16.59 2.62
N TYR A 72 -8.08 -16.88 2.81
CA TYR A 72 -9.07 -15.86 3.14
C TYR A 72 -9.12 -15.65 4.66
N LEU A 73 -9.37 -14.43 5.07
CA LEU A 73 -9.61 -14.13 6.47
C LEU A 73 -11.13 -14.26 6.73
N ASP A 74 -11.56 -15.25 7.51
CA ASP A 74 -12.97 -15.51 7.81
C ASP A 74 -13.64 -14.47 8.73
N THR A 75 -13.27 -13.19 8.54
CA THR A 75 -13.74 -12.11 9.39
C THR A 75 -14.19 -10.95 8.53
N THR A 76 -15.48 -10.94 8.23
CA THR A 76 -16.13 -9.84 7.54
C THR A 76 -16.65 -8.81 8.53
N LEU A 77 -16.54 -7.52 8.21
CA LEU A 77 -17.19 -6.44 8.97
C LEU A 77 -18.71 -6.45 8.77
N MET A 78 -19.13 -6.89 7.61
CA MET A 78 -20.55 -7.07 7.26
C MET A 78 -20.72 -8.27 6.35
N ASP A 79 -21.51 -9.22 6.83
CA ASP A 79 -21.90 -10.39 6.05
C ASP A 79 -23.01 -10.09 5.05
N GLY A 80 -23.02 -10.84 3.95
CA GLY A 80 -24.05 -10.79 2.93
C GLY A 80 -23.68 -10.00 1.69
N THR A 81 -24.56 -10.06 0.72
CA THR A 81 -24.42 -9.44 -0.59
C THR A 81 -25.51 -8.40 -0.81
N PHE A 82 -25.21 -7.40 -1.60
CA PHE A 82 -26.17 -6.44 -2.12
C PHE A 82 -26.42 -6.77 -3.58
N GLN A 83 -27.69 -6.97 -3.95
CA GLN A 83 -28.07 -7.26 -5.32
C GLN A 83 -28.66 -6.02 -5.98
N ILE A 84 -28.09 -5.62 -7.10
CA ILE A 84 -28.62 -4.56 -7.97
C ILE A 84 -28.87 -5.19 -9.35
N GLY A 85 -30.11 -5.62 -9.59
CA GLY A 85 -30.43 -6.38 -10.78
C GLY A 85 -29.74 -7.75 -10.81
N GLU A 86 -28.95 -8.02 -11.83
CA GLU A 86 -28.16 -9.26 -11.97
C GLU A 86 -26.78 -9.20 -11.29
N VAL A 87 -26.38 -8.02 -10.81
CA VAL A 87 -25.05 -7.83 -10.21
C VAL A 87 -25.10 -8.06 -8.71
N VAL A 88 -24.28 -9.01 -8.24
CA VAL A 88 -24.14 -9.34 -6.82
C VAL A 88 -22.83 -8.75 -6.29
N ILE A 89 -22.93 -7.80 -5.35
CA ILE A 89 -21.78 -7.12 -4.76
C ILE A 89 -21.68 -7.50 -3.28
N PRO A 90 -20.54 -8.06 -2.80
CA PRO A 90 -20.33 -8.27 -1.38
C PRO A 90 -20.38 -6.94 -0.60
N LYS A 91 -21.17 -6.89 0.47
CA LYS A 91 -21.28 -5.68 1.32
C LYS A 91 -19.93 -5.23 1.86
N GLN A 92 -19.06 -6.20 2.14
CA GLN A 92 -17.69 -5.95 2.59
C GLN A 92 -16.90 -5.05 1.60
N LEU A 93 -17.03 -5.26 0.28
CA LEU A 93 -16.36 -4.43 -0.73
C LEU A 93 -16.87 -2.99 -0.74
N MET A 94 -18.17 -2.79 -0.54
CA MET A 94 -18.74 -1.44 -0.47
C MET A 94 -18.22 -0.68 0.75
N ILE A 95 -18.17 -1.34 1.90
CA ILE A 95 -17.62 -0.75 3.12
C ILE A 95 -16.12 -0.47 2.97
N SER A 96 -15.38 -1.42 2.40
CA SER A 96 -13.95 -1.26 2.13
C SER A 96 -13.68 -0.05 1.21
N ALA A 97 -14.51 0.15 0.19
CA ALA A 97 -14.41 1.30 -0.70
C ALA A 97 -14.70 2.63 0.02
N LEU A 98 -15.75 2.68 0.87
CA LEU A 98 -16.08 3.89 1.64
C LEU A 98 -14.99 4.23 2.66
N ILE A 99 -14.49 3.24 3.40
CA ILE A 99 -13.39 3.44 4.36
C ILE A 99 -12.11 3.86 3.61
N GLY A 100 -11.79 3.23 2.48
CA GLY A 100 -10.64 3.58 1.65
C GLY A 100 -10.72 5.02 1.14
N LEU A 101 -11.90 5.47 0.70
CA LEU A 101 -12.13 6.84 0.27
C LEU A 101 -11.97 7.84 1.44
N ALA A 102 -12.55 7.52 2.60
CA ALA A 102 -12.42 8.33 3.81
C ALA A 102 -10.95 8.43 4.27
N MET A 103 -10.21 7.31 4.24
CA MET A 103 -8.78 7.28 4.54
C MET A 103 -7.98 8.12 3.56
N THR A 104 -8.24 8.01 2.26
CA THR A 104 -7.58 8.85 1.24
C THR A 104 -7.82 10.33 1.55
N GLY A 105 -9.05 10.71 1.86
CA GLY A 105 -9.39 12.08 2.27
C GLY A 105 -8.63 12.53 3.52
N ALA A 106 -8.55 11.68 4.54
CA ALA A 106 -7.81 11.96 5.77
C ALA A 106 -6.30 12.12 5.51
N PHE A 107 -5.72 11.28 4.66
CA PHE A 107 -4.31 11.40 4.25
C PHE A 107 -4.03 12.68 3.48
N VAL A 108 -4.89 13.04 2.53
CA VAL A 108 -4.77 14.32 1.80
C VAL A 108 -4.82 15.49 2.78
N PHE A 109 -5.79 15.49 3.67
CA PHE A 109 -5.90 16.53 4.71
C PHE A 109 -4.64 16.60 5.58
N PHE A 110 -4.13 15.42 6.02
CA PHE A 110 -2.90 15.35 6.80
C PHE A 110 -1.71 15.96 6.04
N PHE A 111 -1.45 15.52 4.82
CA PHE A 111 -0.31 16.00 4.03
C PHE A 111 -0.41 17.47 3.64
N VAL A 112 -1.63 17.99 3.39
CA VAL A 112 -1.82 19.35 2.90
C VAL A 112 -1.93 20.36 4.06
N LYS A 113 -2.57 19.99 5.17
CA LYS A 113 -2.97 20.94 6.23
C LYS A 113 -2.13 20.83 7.50
N THR A 114 -1.41 19.73 7.75
CA THR A 114 -0.62 19.60 8.98
C THR A 114 0.83 20.06 8.80
N LYS A 115 1.44 20.54 9.89
CA LYS A 115 2.86 20.94 9.91
C LYS A 115 3.79 19.78 9.56
N THR A 116 3.49 18.58 10.08
CA THR A 116 4.25 17.36 9.78
C THR A 116 4.12 16.99 8.31
N GLY A 117 2.92 17.03 7.74
CA GLY A 117 2.70 16.76 6.31
C GLY A 117 3.43 17.77 5.40
N MET A 118 3.46 19.05 5.78
CA MET A 118 4.25 20.06 5.05
C MET A 118 5.75 19.78 5.15
N ALA A 119 6.24 19.40 6.32
CA ALA A 119 7.65 19.05 6.52
C ALA A 119 8.05 17.81 5.70
N ILE A 120 7.18 16.77 5.63
CA ILE A 120 7.41 15.59 4.80
C ILE A 120 7.51 15.98 3.31
N ARG A 121 6.64 16.85 2.82
CA ARG A 121 6.69 17.32 1.44
C ARG A 121 7.94 18.16 1.15
N ALA A 122 8.37 19.00 2.08
CA ALA A 122 9.61 19.73 1.94
C ALA A 122 10.82 18.79 1.88
N LEU A 123 10.85 17.77 2.76
CA LEU A 123 11.88 16.75 2.78
C LEU A 123 11.94 15.92 1.49
N SER A 124 10.80 15.63 0.87
CA SER A 124 10.74 14.88 -0.39
C SER A 124 11.26 15.67 -1.60
N GLN A 125 11.34 16.99 -1.50
CA GLN A 125 11.91 17.83 -2.57
C GLN A 125 13.42 17.96 -2.45
N ASP A 126 13.91 18.24 -1.24
CA ASP A 126 15.35 18.36 -0.99
C ASP A 126 15.67 18.10 0.49
N ILE A 127 16.40 17.01 0.72
CA ILE A 127 16.85 16.59 2.07
C ILE A 127 17.81 17.60 2.67
N TYR A 128 18.74 18.11 1.87
CA TYR A 128 19.79 19.02 2.37
C TYR A 128 19.22 20.38 2.74
N SER A 129 18.39 20.96 1.88
CA SER A 129 17.72 22.24 2.16
C SER A 129 16.79 22.12 3.38
N SER A 130 16.08 21.02 3.54
CA SER A 130 15.24 20.76 4.70
C SER A 130 16.04 20.73 6.01
N LYS A 131 17.23 20.15 5.98
CA LYS A 131 18.14 20.11 7.14
C LYS A 131 18.66 21.49 7.52
N ILE A 132 18.98 22.33 6.54
CA ILE A 132 19.46 23.71 6.77
C ILE A 132 18.38 24.56 7.45
N VAL A 133 17.13 24.39 7.09
CA VAL A 133 15.97 25.09 7.70
C VAL A 133 15.66 24.56 9.11
N GLY A 134 16.38 23.56 9.61
CA GLY A 134 16.25 23.03 10.97
C GLY A 134 15.25 21.88 11.11
N ILE A 135 14.79 21.27 10.01
CA ILE A 135 13.95 20.08 10.06
C ILE A 135 14.79 18.88 10.52
N ASN A 136 14.35 18.21 11.58
CA ASN A 136 14.97 16.96 12.00
C ASN A 136 14.62 15.82 11.04
N VAL A 137 15.48 15.62 10.05
CA VAL A 137 15.30 14.66 8.96
C VAL A 137 15.13 13.24 9.50
N GLU A 138 15.95 12.83 10.47
CA GLU A 138 15.90 11.48 11.04
C GLU A 138 14.55 11.19 11.70
N THR A 139 14.08 12.09 12.55
CA THR A 139 12.78 11.93 13.22
C THR A 139 11.65 11.94 12.21
N LEU A 140 11.73 12.80 11.19
CA LEU A 140 10.69 12.91 10.18
C LEU A 140 10.58 11.65 9.32
N TYR A 141 11.69 11.03 8.93
CA TYR A 141 11.70 9.73 8.25
C TYR A 141 11.03 8.64 9.10
N ALA A 142 11.39 8.54 10.39
CA ALA A 142 10.80 7.57 11.30
C ALA A 142 9.29 7.77 11.44
N VAL A 143 8.85 9.00 11.64
CA VAL A 143 7.42 9.35 11.75
C VAL A 143 6.66 9.06 10.46
N THR A 144 7.25 9.40 9.31
CA THR A 144 6.64 9.12 7.99
C THR A 144 6.44 7.62 7.79
N MET A 145 7.43 6.82 8.14
CA MET A 145 7.36 5.36 8.01
C MET A 145 6.22 4.77 8.86
N MET A 146 6.05 5.25 10.09
CA MET A 146 4.96 4.82 10.97
C MET A 146 3.58 5.24 10.42
N ILE A 147 3.47 6.46 9.90
CA ILE A 147 2.22 6.98 9.34
C ILE A 147 1.79 6.21 8.09
N VAL A 148 2.74 5.87 7.20
CA VAL A 148 2.45 5.14 5.96
C VAL A 148 2.03 3.70 6.22
N LEU A 149 2.45 3.07 7.32
CA LEU A 149 2.01 1.72 7.69
C LEU A 149 0.51 1.64 8.01
N LEU A 150 -0.08 2.69 8.59
CA LEU A 150 -1.48 2.67 9.01
C LEU A 150 -2.47 2.37 7.86
N PRO A 151 -2.45 3.10 6.72
CA PRO A 151 -3.36 2.80 5.61
C PRO A 151 -3.10 1.44 4.97
N VAL A 152 -1.84 0.98 4.96
CA VAL A 152 -1.51 -0.35 4.43
C VAL A 152 -2.12 -1.45 5.30
N ILE A 153 -2.00 -1.34 6.63
CA ILE A 153 -2.58 -2.30 7.57
C ILE A 153 -4.10 -2.32 7.44
N ILE A 154 -4.74 -1.13 7.50
CA ILE A 154 -6.20 -1.03 7.44
C ILE A 154 -6.71 -1.51 6.08
N GLY A 155 -6.09 -1.09 4.99
CA GLY A 155 -6.47 -1.50 3.63
C GLY A 155 -6.39 -3.01 3.44
N MET A 156 -5.33 -3.65 3.90
CA MET A 156 -5.18 -5.10 3.81
C MET A 156 -6.19 -5.84 4.68
N LEU A 157 -6.50 -5.37 5.89
CA LEU A 157 -7.52 -5.97 6.74
C LEU A 157 -8.94 -5.88 6.14
N LEU A 158 -9.23 -4.77 5.45
CA LEU A 158 -10.54 -4.57 4.81
C LEU A 158 -10.74 -5.48 3.60
N VAL A 159 -9.66 -5.80 2.88
CA VAL A 159 -9.71 -6.55 1.63
C VAL A 159 -9.45 -8.06 1.85
N ALA A 160 -8.74 -8.43 2.89
CA ALA A 160 -8.39 -9.82 3.21
C ALA A 160 -9.56 -10.82 3.32
N PRO A 161 -10.79 -10.44 3.72
CA PRO A 161 -11.94 -11.34 3.70
C PRO A 161 -12.46 -11.66 2.29
N VAL A 162 -12.16 -10.82 1.31
CA VAL A 162 -12.72 -10.92 -0.06
C VAL A 162 -11.68 -11.37 -1.06
N LEU A 163 -10.44 -10.97 -0.87
CA LEU A 163 -9.31 -11.34 -1.72
C LEU A 163 -8.40 -12.34 -1.00
N GLU A 164 -7.96 -13.29 -1.80
CA GLU A 164 -6.98 -14.28 -1.39
C GLU A 164 -5.66 -13.62 -0.98
N VAL A 165 -5.18 -13.89 0.24
CA VAL A 165 -3.92 -13.34 0.76
C VAL A 165 -2.83 -14.40 0.61
N SER A 166 -1.81 -14.09 -0.19
CA SER A 166 -0.63 -14.93 -0.39
C SER A 166 0.66 -14.14 -0.10
N PRO A 167 1.78 -14.80 0.18
CA PRO A 167 3.07 -14.11 0.38
C PRO A 167 3.52 -13.30 -0.83
N ILE A 168 3.17 -13.74 -2.05
CA ILE A 168 3.54 -13.10 -3.32
C ILE A 168 2.71 -11.84 -3.61
N MET A 169 1.56 -11.68 -2.96
CA MET A 169 0.63 -10.57 -3.18
C MET A 169 1.30 -9.19 -3.00
N GLY A 170 2.31 -9.09 -2.14
CA GLY A 170 3.08 -7.87 -1.92
C GLY A 170 3.70 -7.31 -3.20
N TRP A 171 4.21 -8.16 -4.09
CA TRP A 171 4.78 -7.74 -5.38
C TRP A 171 3.75 -7.13 -6.31
N THR A 172 2.56 -7.72 -6.37
CA THR A 172 1.46 -7.21 -7.20
C THR A 172 1.05 -5.80 -6.76
N TYR A 173 0.89 -5.59 -5.45
CA TYR A 173 0.55 -4.27 -4.92
C TYR A 173 1.69 -3.27 -5.04
N MET A 174 2.95 -3.69 -4.85
CA MET A 174 4.11 -2.84 -5.05
C MET A 174 4.20 -2.36 -6.50
N ASN A 175 4.07 -3.27 -7.48
CA ASN A 175 4.07 -2.90 -8.89
C ASN A 175 2.94 -1.92 -9.22
N THR A 176 1.73 -2.18 -8.73
CA THR A 176 0.60 -1.27 -8.91
C THR A 176 0.86 0.10 -8.28
N ALA A 177 1.44 0.14 -7.08
CA ALA A 177 1.80 1.39 -6.41
C ALA A 177 2.85 2.20 -7.19
N ILE A 178 3.85 1.54 -7.77
CA ILE A 178 4.85 2.19 -8.63
C ILE A 178 4.17 2.77 -9.88
N LEU A 179 3.28 2.01 -10.54
CA LEU A 179 2.53 2.50 -11.70
C LEU A 179 1.67 3.72 -11.36
N VAL A 180 0.99 3.70 -10.21
CA VAL A 180 0.21 4.84 -9.69
C VAL A 180 1.11 6.05 -9.44
N ALA A 181 2.27 5.85 -8.81
CA ALA A 181 3.20 6.94 -8.49
C ALA A 181 3.80 7.59 -9.76
N VAL A 182 4.17 6.76 -10.74
CA VAL A 182 4.71 7.23 -12.03
C VAL A 182 3.63 7.96 -12.84
N LEU A 183 2.44 7.38 -12.94
CA LEU A 183 1.31 7.98 -13.66
C LEU A 183 0.85 9.29 -13.02
N GLY A 184 0.84 9.34 -11.69
CA GLY A 184 0.43 10.53 -10.93
C GLY A 184 1.44 11.66 -10.95
N GLY A 185 2.70 11.36 -11.28
CA GLY A 185 3.84 12.25 -11.14
C GLY A 185 4.42 12.20 -9.72
N LEU A 186 5.72 11.88 -9.63
CA LEU A 186 6.42 11.75 -8.35
C LEU A 186 6.36 13.06 -7.56
N GLY A 187 5.87 12.98 -6.32
CA GLY A 187 5.71 14.13 -5.42
C GLY A 187 4.38 14.89 -5.56
N ASN A 188 3.54 14.56 -6.53
CA ASN A 188 2.23 15.20 -6.70
C ASN A 188 1.08 14.36 -6.12
N ILE A 189 0.55 14.80 -4.97
CA ILE A 189 -0.54 14.09 -4.27
C ILE A 189 -1.83 14.05 -5.12
N LYS A 190 -2.16 15.16 -5.81
CA LYS A 190 -3.39 15.21 -6.61
C LYS A 190 -3.32 14.27 -7.81
N GLY A 191 -2.19 14.30 -8.52
CA GLY A 191 -1.93 13.41 -9.64
C GLY A 191 -1.97 11.94 -9.22
N THR A 192 -1.36 11.59 -8.08
CA THR A 192 -1.35 10.22 -7.54
C THR A 192 -2.76 9.72 -7.22
N ILE A 193 -3.63 10.56 -6.65
CA ILE A 193 -5.03 10.19 -6.37
C ILE A 193 -5.78 9.93 -7.70
N MET A 194 -5.66 10.83 -8.67
CA MET A 194 -6.29 10.62 -9.98
C MET A 194 -5.79 9.36 -10.66
N ALA A 195 -4.47 9.12 -10.61
CA ALA A 195 -3.84 7.93 -11.15
C ALA A 195 -4.34 6.64 -10.48
N SER A 196 -4.52 6.65 -9.16
CA SER A 196 -5.02 5.46 -8.43
C SER A 196 -6.44 5.09 -8.87
N PHE A 197 -7.33 6.06 -9.07
CA PHE A 197 -8.66 5.81 -9.61
C PHE A 197 -8.62 5.30 -11.04
N LEU A 198 -7.81 5.90 -11.92
CA LEU A 198 -7.68 5.46 -13.31
C LEU A 198 -7.17 4.02 -13.42
N ILE A 199 -6.13 3.67 -12.66
CA ILE A 199 -5.60 2.30 -12.62
C ILE A 199 -6.63 1.34 -12.03
N GLY A 200 -7.34 1.74 -10.97
CA GLY A 200 -8.42 0.95 -10.39
C GLY A 200 -9.54 0.67 -11.39
N PHE A 201 -9.97 1.66 -12.16
CA PHE A 201 -10.94 1.48 -13.25
C PHE A 201 -10.41 0.54 -14.35
N THR A 202 -9.14 0.68 -14.71
CA THR A 202 -8.52 -0.19 -15.72
C THR A 202 -8.47 -1.65 -15.25
N HIS A 203 -8.15 -1.88 -13.99
CA HIS A 203 -8.21 -3.21 -13.37
C HIS A 203 -9.64 -3.77 -13.34
N ALA A 204 -10.64 -2.93 -13.00
CA ALA A 204 -12.03 -3.33 -12.99
C ALA A 204 -12.53 -3.72 -14.40
N ILE A 205 -12.12 -2.98 -15.43
CA ILE A 205 -12.44 -3.32 -16.83
C ILE A 205 -11.78 -4.64 -17.22
N ALA A 206 -10.49 -4.83 -16.90
CA ALA A 206 -9.80 -6.08 -17.20
C ALA A 206 -10.48 -7.30 -16.56
N CYS A 207 -10.91 -7.19 -15.31
CA CYS A 207 -11.56 -8.28 -14.59
C CYS A 207 -13.00 -8.54 -15.02
N ASN A 208 -13.80 -7.48 -15.18
CA ASN A 208 -15.25 -7.65 -15.32
C ASN A 208 -15.73 -7.57 -16.78
N VAL A 209 -15.04 -6.82 -17.65
CA VAL A 209 -15.42 -6.68 -19.06
C VAL A 209 -14.67 -7.64 -19.94
N ILE A 210 -13.33 -7.75 -19.75
CA ILE A 210 -12.51 -8.71 -20.51
C ILE A 210 -12.65 -10.12 -19.92
N GLY A 211 -12.95 -10.23 -18.61
CA GLY A 211 -13.14 -11.50 -17.92
C GLY A 211 -11.84 -12.24 -17.57
N GLU A 212 -10.68 -11.59 -17.75
CA GLU A 212 -9.36 -12.20 -17.55
C GLU A 212 -8.50 -11.36 -16.58
N PRO A 213 -8.39 -11.77 -15.31
CA PRO A 213 -7.56 -11.07 -14.30
C PRO A 213 -6.08 -10.95 -14.67
N ARG A 214 -5.57 -11.82 -15.55
CA ARG A 214 -4.18 -11.77 -16.04
C ARG A 214 -3.85 -10.47 -16.77
N PHE A 215 -4.84 -9.85 -17.38
CA PHE A 215 -4.67 -8.59 -18.11
C PHE A 215 -4.68 -7.34 -17.23
N MET A 216 -4.91 -7.44 -15.92
CA MET A 216 -4.87 -6.28 -15.01
C MET A 216 -3.56 -5.50 -15.13
N THR A 217 -2.42 -6.17 -14.91
CA THR A 217 -1.10 -5.52 -14.95
C THR A 217 -0.77 -4.99 -16.34
N LEU A 218 -1.10 -5.77 -17.38
CA LEU A 218 -0.86 -5.37 -18.76
C LEU A 218 -1.67 -4.14 -19.15
N SER A 219 -2.95 -4.09 -18.81
CA SER A 219 -3.84 -2.96 -19.10
C SER A 219 -3.39 -1.69 -18.37
N ALA A 220 -2.95 -1.82 -17.11
CA ALA A 220 -2.38 -0.70 -16.36
C ALA A 220 -1.09 -0.19 -16.98
N LEU A 221 -0.19 -1.08 -17.44
CA LEU A 221 1.04 -0.71 -18.15
C LEU A 221 0.75 0.04 -19.44
N ILE A 222 -0.20 -0.44 -20.24
CA ILE A 222 -0.62 0.22 -21.48
C ILE A 222 -1.17 1.62 -21.17
N LEU A 223 -2.02 1.76 -20.16
CA LEU A 223 -2.56 3.05 -19.73
C LEU A 223 -1.42 4.01 -19.35
N VAL A 224 -0.49 3.56 -18.51
CA VAL A 224 0.66 4.38 -18.08
C VAL A 224 1.51 4.79 -19.27
N MET A 225 1.80 3.87 -20.18
CA MET A 225 2.58 4.14 -21.39
C MET A 225 1.91 5.19 -22.28
N VAL A 226 0.60 5.07 -22.54
CA VAL A 226 -0.16 6.03 -23.33
C VAL A 226 -0.16 7.41 -22.70
N VAL A 227 -0.41 7.49 -21.38
CA VAL A 227 -0.42 8.77 -20.67
C VAL A 227 0.96 9.43 -20.67
N LEU A 228 2.04 8.69 -20.44
CA LEU A 228 3.39 9.23 -20.42
C LEU A 228 3.87 9.70 -21.82
N VAL A 229 3.42 9.06 -22.90
CA VAL A 229 3.69 9.52 -24.27
C VAL A 229 3.01 10.87 -24.53
N VAL A 230 1.79 11.06 -24.02
CA VAL A 230 1.02 12.31 -24.21
C VAL A 230 1.46 13.39 -23.21
N ARG A 231 1.73 12.98 -21.96
CA ARG A 231 2.17 13.85 -20.85
C ARG A 231 3.32 13.19 -20.08
N PRO A 232 4.57 13.47 -20.43
CA PRO A 232 5.74 12.86 -19.79
C PRO A 232 5.91 13.26 -18.33
N GLN A 233 5.21 14.30 -17.86
CA GLN A 233 5.23 14.74 -16.46
C GLN A 233 4.18 14.04 -15.59
N GLY A 234 3.37 13.13 -16.17
CA GLY A 234 2.25 12.50 -15.51
C GLY A 234 0.95 13.30 -15.61
N LEU A 235 -0.02 12.98 -14.74
CA LEU A 235 -1.36 13.60 -14.72
C LEU A 235 -1.42 14.98 -14.05
N ALA A 236 -0.32 15.47 -13.55
CA ALA A 236 -0.26 16.72 -12.80
C ALA A 236 0.09 17.92 -13.68
#